data_8c7aeec3fe96cc5ef20bf8ef7a6ffba8
#
_entry.id   8c7aeec3fe96cc5ef20bf8ef7a6ffba8
#
_cell.length_a   1.000
_cell.length_b   1.000
_cell.length_c   1.000
_cell.angle_alpha   90.00
_cell.angle_beta   90.00
_cell.angle_gamma   90.00
#
_symmetry.space_group_name_H-M   'P 1'
#
loop_
_entity.id
_entity.type
_entity.pdbx_description
1 polymer ?
#
loop_
_entity_poly.entity_id
_entity_poly.type
_entity_poly.pdbx_seq_one_letter_code
_entity_poly.pdbx_strand_id
1 'polypeptide(L)'
;MKTRNKMKKLEQEKFVIPKTVQNVIPIKAVYKDGIFLVGKNMYSKTFLFTDVNYYIACENEKNDLMRQYWAVINSFGNGVTVKLTINNHRFDKEDFEKSILMPYYYDNLDVYRKEYNEMLLNKAATSECIVQDKYFTVTVNKKCYEDARAFFTRIEKNLSTNLFALGSKCEPLNATDRLKIFHNFYRAGSEENFNLDFELLQNQGYDVRDYISPDSMDFNSDYMMINGQYCRTVFLRNYGTFVDDNIITELTSINKNLMLSIDFIPIPVDEANKDVDNILLGVQSDKANFNRRQAQNQNYGATNYDLEQREKEILEIRNAVSYTHLRAHETPEHLV
;
A
#
# COMPACT_ATOMS: atom_id res chain seq x y z
N MET A 1 20.73 16.23 6.47
CA MET A 1 21.70 15.64 7.43
C MET A 1 21.04 14.98 8.64
N LYS A 2 19.99 15.52 9.28
CA LYS A 2 19.24 14.87 10.38
C LYS A 2 18.43 13.65 9.96
N THR A 3 17.86 13.62 8.76
CA THR A 3 17.11 12.49 8.20
C THR A 3 18.03 11.31 7.90
N ARG A 4 19.23 11.60 7.37
CA ARG A 4 20.26 10.57 7.13
C ARG A 4 20.82 9.99 8.44
N ASN A 5 20.84 10.79 9.52
CA ASN A 5 21.20 10.32 10.86
C ASN A 5 20.06 9.53 11.53
N LYS A 6 18.78 9.80 11.19
CA LYS A 6 17.64 9.00 11.65
C LYS A 6 17.59 7.65 10.95
N MET A 7 17.85 7.61 9.63
CA MET A 7 18.05 6.35 8.89
C MET A 7 19.26 5.57 9.41
N LYS A 8 20.41 6.22 9.67
CA LYS A 8 21.57 5.54 10.27
C LYS A 8 21.30 5.03 11.70
N LYS A 9 20.37 5.65 12.46
CA LYS A 9 19.97 5.13 13.78
C LYS A 9 19.03 3.94 13.68
N LEU A 10 18.24 3.83 12.62
CA LEU A 10 17.42 2.64 12.28
C LEU A 10 18.31 1.47 11.80
N GLU A 11 19.41 1.78 11.08
CA GLU A 11 20.40 0.78 10.65
C GLU A 11 21.26 0.23 11.81
N GLN A 12 21.23 0.86 12.99
CA GLN A 12 22.00 0.43 14.16
C GLN A 12 21.19 -0.41 15.16
N GLU A 13 19.90 -0.60 15.00
CA GLU A 13 19.21 -1.66 15.72
C GLU A 13 19.74 -2.99 15.19
N LYS A 14 20.49 -3.70 16.04
CA LYS A 14 21.02 -5.02 15.68
C LYS A 14 19.86 -5.89 15.21
N PHE A 15 19.89 -6.24 13.93
CA PHE A 15 18.94 -7.18 13.37
C PHE A 15 19.06 -8.49 14.15
N VAL A 16 18.03 -8.80 14.92
CA VAL A 16 17.93 -10.06 15.66
C VAL A 16 17.19 -11.03 14.76
N ILE A 17 17.89 -12.08 14.34
CA ILE A 17 17.26 -13.14 13.55
C ILE A 17 16.16 -13.79 14.39
N PRO A 18 14.91 -13.78 13.96
CA PRO A 18 13.81 -14.41 14.68
C PRO A 18 14.07 -15.91 14.80
N LYS A 19 13.85 -16.46 15.98
CA LYS A 19 14.04 -17.90 16.25
C LYS A 19 12.80 -18.75 16.00
N THR A 20 11.64 -18.11 15.92
CA THR A 20 10.34 -18.77 15.67
C THR A 20 9.60 -18.05 14.58
N VAL A 21 8.74 -18.76 13.86
CA VAL A 21 7.91 -18.21 12.79
C VAL A 21 7.02 -17.07 13.29
N GLN A 22 6.43 -17.20 14.48
CA GLN A 22 5.59 -16.17 15.09
C GLN A 22 6.36 -14.85 15.31
N ASN A 23 7.66 -14.94 15.63
CA ASN A 23 8.50 -13.75 15.86
C ASN A 23 8.87 -13.01 14.58
N VAL A 24 8.69 -13.62 13.40
CA VAL A 24 8.81 -12.94 12.10
C VAL A 24 7.65 -11.99 11.87
N ILE A 25 6.46 -12.33 12.41
CA ILE A 25 5.24 -11.54 12.21
C ILE A 25 5.18 -10.39 13.21
N PRO A 26 5.26 -9.11 12.78
CA PRO A 26 5.37 -7.96 13.65
C PRO A 26 4.02 -7.52 14.26
N ILE A 27 3.18 -8.46 14.69
CA ILE A 27 1.89 -8.19 15.34
C ILE A 27 2.04 -8.48 16.83
N LYS A 28 1.81 -7.46 17.68
CA LYS A 28 1.92 -7.57 19.14
C LYS A 28 0.57 -7.73 19.83
N ALA A 29 -0.46 -7.07 19.32
CA ALA A 29 -1.81 -7.18 19.81
C ALA A 29 -2.81 -6.87 18.69
N VAL A 30 -3.98 -7.48 18.78
CA VAL A 30 -5.09 -7.33 17.84
C VAL A 30 -6.34 -6.92 18.61
N TYR A 31 -6.99 -5.85 18.15
CA TYR A 31 -8.25 -5.37 18.72
C TYR A 31 -9.41 -5.69 17.75
N LYS A 32 -10.59 -6.01 18.28
CA LYS A 32 -11.76 -6.44 17.48
C LYS A 32 -12.18 -5.46 16.39
N ASP A 33 -11.94 -4.16 16.58
CA ASP A 33 -12.23 -3.09 15.63
C ASP A 33 -11.23 -2.98 14.48
N GLY A 34 -10.32 -3.96 14.34
CA GLY A 34 -9.33 -4.02 13.28
C GLY A 34 -8.07 -3.17 13.52
N ILE A 35 -7.90 -2.59 14.70
CA ILE A 35 -6.66 -1.91 15.05
C ILE A 35 -5.63 -2.94 15.53
N PHE A 36 -4.43 -2.91 14.96
CA PHE A 36 -3.32 -3.79 15.34
C PHE A 36 -2.18 -2.98 15.96
N LEU A 37 -1.61 -3.48 17.04
CA LEU A 37 -0.36 -2.98 17.61
C LEU A 37 0.80 -3.70 16.93
N VAL A 38 1.53 -3.00 16.06
CA VAL A 38 2.60 -3.56 15.22
C VAL A 38 4.01 -3.20 15.68
N GLY A 39 4.15 -2.34 16.67
CA GLY A 39 5.44 -1.89 17.19
C GLY A 39 5.31 -1.27 18.58
N LYS A 40 6.36 -0.61 19.07
CA LYS A 40 6.29 0.16 20.31
C LYS A 40 5.42 1.40 20.06
N ASN A 41 4.21 1.41 20.61
CA ASN A 41 3.23 2.48 20.44
C ASN A 41 2.81 2.74 18.97
N MET A 42 3.04 1.76 18.08
CA MET A 42 2.68 1.85 16.67
C MET A 42 1.39 1.07 16.43
N TYR A 43 0.34 1.78 16.09
CA TYR A 43 -0.97 1.23 15.79
C TYR A 43 -1.26 1.34 14.30
N SER A 44 -1.87 0.31 13.73
CA SER A 44 -2.27 0.28 12.32
C SER A 44 -3.71 -0.12 12.13
N LYS A 45 -4.39 0.45 11.13
CA LYS A 45 -5.73 0.06 10.66
C LYS A 45 -5.73 -0.02 9.15
N THR A 46 -6.48 -0.97 8.60
CA THR A 46 -6.57 -1.23 7.16
C THR A 46 -7.98 -0.94 6.66
N PHE A 47 -8.05 -0.35 5.47
CA PHE A 47 -9.27 0.00 4.77
C PHE A 47 -9.25 -0.64 3.39
N LEU A 48 -10.29 -1.40 3.05
CA LEU A 48 -10.52 -1.92 1.71
C LEU A 48 -11.15 -0.82 0.87
N PHE A 49 -10.72 -0.65 -0.37
CA PHE A 49 -11.35 0.28 -1.30
C PHE A 49 -11.51 -0.33 -2.69
N THR A 50 -12.50 0.16 -3.44
CA THR A 50 -12.82 -0.34 -4.77
C THR A 50 -12.18 0.52 -5.86
N ASP A 51 -12.00 -0.08 -7.04
CA ASP A 51 -11.49 0.64 -8.21
C ASP A 51 -12.43 1.73 -8.69
N VAL A 52 -11.83 2.72 -9.33
CA VAL A 52 -12.50 3.75 -10.10
C VAL A 52 -12.27 3.49 -11.58
N ASN A 53 -13.30 3.63 -12.39
CA ASN A 53 -13.19 3.39 -13.82
C ASN A 53 -12.47 4.55 -14.52
N TYR A 54 -11.15 4.47 -14.58
CA TYR A 54 -10.28 5.46 -15.20
C TYR A 54 -10.21 5.30 -16.72
N TYR A 55 -10.38 4.08 -17.24
CA TYR A 55 -10.14 3.75 -18.65
C TYR A 55 -11.11 4.43 -19.62
N ILE A 56 -12.38 4.59 -19.19
CA ILE A 56 -13.46 5.13 -20.04
C ILE A 56 -13.54 6.66 -19.91
N ALA A 57 -12.85 7.25 -18.93
CA ALA A 57 -12.89 8.68 -18.64
C ALA A 57 -12.25 9.50 -19.77
N CYS A 58 -12.85 10.65 -20.12
CA CYS A 58 -12.22 11.61 -21.03
C CYS A 58 -11.04 12.32 -20.35
N GLU A 59 -10.18 13.02 -21.11
CA GLU A 59 -8.97 13.66 -20.60
C GLU A 59 -9.22 14.64 -19.43
N ASN A 60 -10.32 15.41 -19.49
CA ASN A 60 -10.68 16.33 -18.42
C ASN A 60 -11.08 15.58 -17.14
N GLU A 61 -11.86 14.49 -17.28
CA GLU A 61 -12.26 13.63 -16.17
C GLU A 61 -11.06 12.92 -15.56
N LYS A 62 -10.10 12.45 -16.37
CA LYS A 62 -8.86 11.86 -15.88
C LYS A 62 -8.06 12.85 -15.04
N ASN A 63 -7.96 14.09 -15.48
CA ASN A 63 -7.29 15.14 -14.73
C ASN A 63 -8.00 15.45 -13.40
N ASP A 64 -9.33 15.42 -13.39
CA ASP A 64 -10.11 15.64 -12.17
C ASP A 64 -9.99 14.45 -11.20
N LEU A 65 -10.03 13.21 -11.69
CA LEU A 65 -9.76 12.01 -10.92
C LEU A 65 -8.35 12.05 -10.30
N MET A 66 -7.35 12.45 -11.06
CA MET A 66 -5.98 12.60 -10.56
C MET A 66 -5.90 13.64 -9.44
N ARG A 67 -6.55 14.82 -9.60
CA ARG A 67 -6.59 15.84 -8.55
C ARG A 67 -7.25 15.32 -7.26
N GLN A 68 -8.35 14.59 -7.39
CA GLN A 68 -9.06 14.00 -6.25
C GLN A 68 -8.21 12.91 -5.59
N TYR A 69 -7.51 12.07 -6.36
CA TYR A 69 -6.57 11.09 -5.85
C TYR A 69 -5.43 11.75 -5.04
N TRP A 70 -4.86 12.83 -5.56
CA TRP A 70 -3.89 13.63 -4.82
C TRP A 70 -4.47 14.20 -3.51
N ALA A 71 -5.74 14.61 -3.53
CA ALA A 71 -6.42 15.09 -2.32
C ALA A 71 -6.55 13.98 -1.26
N VAL A 72 -6.81 12.72 -1.66
CA VAL A 72 -6.81 11.56 -0.75
C VAL A 72 -5.42 11.39 -0.12
N ILE A 73 -4.36 11.35 -0.92
CA ILE A 73 -2.98 11.17 -0.42
C ILE A 73 -2.58 12.33 0.52
N ASN A 74 -2.90 13.58 0.14
CA ASN A 74 -2.57 14.76 0.94
C ASN A 74 -3.44 14.93 2.20
N SER A 75 -4.54 14.18 2.33
CA SER A 75 -5.39 14.22 3.54
C SER A 75 -4.72 13.56 4.76
N PHE A 76 -3.68 12.78 4.54
CA PHE A 76 -2.91 12.18 5.62
C PHE A 76 -1.94 13.21 6.23
N GLY A 77 -2.08 13.43 7.52
CA GLY A 77 -1.23 14.38 8.24
C GLY A 77 0.19 13.85 8.49
N ASN A 78 1.08 14.74 8.93
CA ASN A 78 2.44 14.40 9.30
C ASN A 78 2.50 13.39 10.46
N GLY A 79 3.52 12.52 10.44
CA GLY A 79 3.71 11.50 11.48
C GLY A 79 2.86 10.24 11.29
N VAL A 80 2.21 10.11 10.15
CA VAL A 80 1.47 8.93 9.71
C VAL A 80 2.27 8.24 8.60
N THR A 81 2.28 6.92 8.58
CA THR A 81 2.74 6.14 7.43
C THR A 81 1.53 5.50 6.78
N VAL A 82 1.35 5.71 5.50
CA VAL A 82 0.26 5.13 4.72
C VAL A 82 0.85 4.14 3.73
N LYS A 83 0.34 2.93 3.74
CA LYS A 83 0.72 1.88 2.80
C LYS A 83 -0.46 1.57 1.88
N LEU A 84 -0.28 1.80 0.59
CA LEU A 84 -1.15 1.26 -0.44
C LEU A 84 -0.71 -0.16 -0.75
N THR A 85 -1.60 -1.11 -0.65
CA THR A 85 -1.32 -2.51 -0.98
C THR A 85 -2.28 -2.99 -2.05
N ILE A 86 -1.74 -3.57 -3.11
CA ILE A 86 -2.50 -4.31 -4.13
C ILE A 86 -2.17 -5.78 -3.92
N ASN A 87 -3.18 -6.55 -3.58
CA ASN A 87 -3.05 -7.96 -3.22
C ASN A 87 -3.75 -8.84 -4.26
N ASN A 88 -2.96 -9.53 -5.06
CA ASN A 88 -3.44 -10.58 -5.93
C ASN A 88 -3.43 -11.89 -5.14
N HIS A 89 -4.57 -12.47 -4.92
CA HIS A 89 -4.69 -13.75 -4.22
C HIS A 89 -5.63 -14.69 -4.96
N ARG A 90 -5.45 -15.97 -4.70
CA ARG A 90 -6.38 -16.96 -5.22
C ARG A 90 -7.75 -16.70 -4.63
N PHE A 91 -8.71 -16.94 -5.48
CA PHE A 91 -10.10 -16.80 -5.17
C PHE A 91 -10.53 -17.80 -4.09
N ASP A 92 -11.28 -17.35 -3.09
CA ASP A 92 -11.92 -18.19 -2.09
C ASP A 92 -13.17 -18.85 -2.71
N LYS A 93 -13.20 -20.18 -2.75
CA LYS A 93 -14.29 -20.93 -3.37
C LYS A 93 -15.63 -20.68 -2.68
N GLU A 94 -15.65 -20.53 -1.36
CA GLU A 94 -16.89 -20.25 -0.63
C GLU A 94 -17.44 -18.85 -0.95
N ASP A 95 -16.57 -17.84 -1.05
CA ASP A 95 -16.98 -16.47 -1.40
C ASP A 95 -17.48 -16.40 -2.83
N PHE A 96 -16.93 -17.20 -3.73
CA PHE A 96 -17.43 -17.37 -5.11
C PHE A 96 -18.82 -18.03 -5.14
N GLU A 97 -18.96 -19.12 -4.47
CA GLU A 97 -20.25 -19.83 -4.44
C GLU A 97 -21.36 -18.92 -3.91
N LYS A 98 -21.05 -18.10 -2.89
CA LYS A 98 -22.02 -17.15 -2.31
C LYS A 98 -22.31 -15.94 -3.18
N SER A 99 -21.34 -15.46 -3.95
CA SER A 99 -21.43 -14.16 -4.66
C SER A 99 -21.78 -14.28 -6.13
N ILE A 100 -21.44 -15.39 -6.80
CA ILE A 100 -21.53 -15.53 -8.26
C ILE A 100 -22.53 -16.62 -8.68
N LEU A 101 -22.70 -17.67 -7.87
CA LEU A 101 -23.67 -18.71 -8.23
C LEU A 101 -25.09 -18.21 -8.08
N MET A 102 -25.94 -18.60 -9.05
CA MET A 102 -27.37 -18.30 -8.99
C MET A 102 -28.04 -19.10 -7.88
N PRO A 103 -28.76 -18.44 -6.97
CA PRO A 103 -29.53 -19.14 -5.92
C PRO A 103 -30.64 -20.00 -6.54
N TYR A 104 -30.92 -21.13 -5.91
CA TYR A 104 -32.05 -21.99 -6.31
C TYR A 104 -33.35 -21.44 -5.70
N TYR A 105 -34.42 -21.38 -6.55
CA TYR A 105 -35.75 -20.88 -6.13
C TYR A 105 -36.79 -21.99 -6.03
N TYR A 106 -36.38 -23.27 -6.25
CA TYR A 106 -37.26 -24.45 -6.25
C TYR A 106 -38.37 -24.39 -7.31
N ASP A 107 -38.04 -23.84 -8.48
CA ASP A 107 -38.93 -23.73 -9.64
C ASP A 107 -38.40 -24.54 -10.81
N ASN A 108 -39.20 -24.60 -11.92
CA ASN A 108 -38.85 -25.35 -13.13
C ASN A 108 -37.60 -24.81 -13.83
N LEU A 109 -37.09 -23.62 -13.45
CA LEU A 109 -35.89 -23.00 -14.03
C LEU A 109 -34.62 -23.43 -13.30
N ASP A 110 -34.72 -24.16 -12.21
CA ASP A 110 -33.55 -24.60 -11.43
C ASP A 110 -32.65 -25.57 -12.22
N VAL A 111 -33.21 -26.27 -13.22
CA VAL A 111 -32.41 -27.09 -14.13
C VAL A 111 -31.40 -26.23 -14.90
N TYR A 112 -31.83 -25.07 -15.40
CA TYR A 112 -30.97 -24.13 -16.13
C TYR A 112 -29.99 -23.40 -15.20
N ARG A 113 -30.43 -23.06 -13.97
CA ARG A 113 -29.56 -22.48 -12.98
C ARG A 113 -28.44 -23.44 -12.58
N LYS A 114 -28.75 -24.71 -12.42
CA LYS A 114 -27.77 -25.76 -12.16
C LYS A 114 -26.72 -25.86 -13.26
N GLU A 115 -27.19 -25.98 -14.52
CA GLU A 115 -26.30 -26.06 -15.69
C GLU A 115 -25.40 -24.82 -15.81
N TYR A 116 -25.94 -23.63 -15.58
CA TYR A 116 -25.19 -22.38 -15.58
C TYR A 116 -24.18 -22.34 -14.46
N ASN A 117 -24.53 -22.71 -13.22
CA ASN A 117 -23.65 -22.78 -12.08
C ASN A 117 -22.53 -23.82 -12.31
N GLU A 118 -22.83 -24.98 -12.88
CA GLU A 118 -21.80 -25.97 -13.25
C GLU A 118 -20.84 -25.44 -14.31
N MET A 119 -21.33 -24.70 -15.30
CA MET A 119 -20.48 -24.00 -16.28
C MET A 119 -19.55 -22.97 -15.61
N LEU A 120 -20.07 -22.17 -14.68
CA LEU A 120 -19.28 -21.18 -13.93
C LEU A 120 -18.21 -21.85 -13.06
N LEU A 121 -18.56 -22.93 -12.33
CA LEU A 121 -17.63 -23.69 -11.51
C LEU A 121 -16.52 -24.34 -12.34
N ASN A 122 -16.87 -24.93 -13.51
CA ASN A 122 -15.89 -25.50 -14.43
C ASN A 122 -14.94 -24.41 -14.98
N LYS A 123 -15.46 -23.24 -15.29
CA LYS A 123 -14.68 -22.11 -15.76
C LYS A 123 -13.76 -21.56 -14.66
N ALA A 124 -14.24 -21.50 -13.43
CA ALA A 124 -13.43 -21.12 -12.27
C ALA A 124 -12.34 -22.14 -11.95
N ALA A 125 -12.62 -23.43 -12.10
CA ALA A 125 -11.65 -24.51 -11.87
C ALA A 125 -10.53 -24.57 -12.94
N THR A 126 -10.85 -24.18 -14.19
CA THR A 126 -9.88 -24.18 -15.30
C THR A 126 -9.06 -22.90 -15.40
N SER A 127 -9.56 -21.78 -14.90
CA SER A 127 -8.79 -20.53 -14.79
C SER A 127 -8.25 -20.40 -13.35
N GLU A 128 -6.95 -20.16 -13.21
CA GLU A 128 -6.40 -19.70 -11.94
C GLU A 128 -7.03 -18.31 -11.69
N CYS A 129 -8.24 -18.29 -11.10
CA CYS A 129 -8.95 -17.04 -10.82
C CYS A 129 -8.21 -16.29 -9.73
N ILE A 130 -7.54 -15.22 -10.13
CA ILE A 130 -6.91 -14.26 -9.22
C ILE A 130 -7.89 -13.11 -9.00
N VAL A 131 -8.14 -12.82 -7.74
CA VAL A 131 -8.86 -11.61 -7.28
C VAL A 131 -7.83 -10.59 -6.85
N GLN A 132 -8.08 -9.33 -7.20
CA GLN A 132 -7.24 -8.22 -6.84
C GLN A 132 -7.96 -7.33 -5.84
N ASP A 133 -7.46 -7.32 -4.61
CA ASP A 133 -7.94 -6.43 -3.57
C ASP A 133 -6.97 -5.28 -3.33
N LYS A 134 -7.51 -4.12 -2.98
CA LYS A 134 -6.74 -2.89 -2.76
C LYS A 134 -7.00 -2.35 -1.36
N TYR A 135 -5.91 -2.08 -0.65
CA TYR A 135 -5.97 -1.66 0.74
C TYR A 135 -5.16 -0.41 1.00
N PHE A 136 -5.71 0.49 1.81
CA PHE A 136 -4.92 1.49 2.53
C PHE A 136 -4.68 1.01 3.96
N THR A 137 -3.43 0.84 4.34
CA THR A 137 -3.04 0.58 5.73
C THR A 137 -2.40 1.81 6.31
N VAL A 138 -3.04 2.41 7.30
CA VAL A 138 -2.58 3.62 7.97
C VAL A 138 -1.93 3.22 9.29
N THR A 139 -0.71 3.67 9.51
CA THR A 139 0.06 3.42 10.74
C THR A 139 0.40 4.73 11.42
N VAL A 140 0.18 4.80 12.74
CA VAL A 140 0.44 5.99 13.54
C VAL A 140 1.08 5.62 14.88
N ASN A 141 1.90 6.53 15.41
CA ASN A 141 2.46 6.41 16.75
C ASN A 141 1.55 7.12 17.76
N LYS A 142 0.97 6.38 18.71
CA LYS A 142 0.11 6.89 19.78
C LYS A 142 0.48 6.28 21.12
N LYS A 143 0.21 6.99 22.21
CA LYS A 143 0.58 6.53 23.55
C LYS A 143 -0.26 5.35 24.03
N CYS A 144 -1.54 5.34 23.72
CA CYS A 144 -2.51 4.31 24.12
C CYS A 144 -3.47 3.96 22.98
N TYR A 145 -4.23 2.90 23.18
CA TYR A 145 -5.21 2.40 22.22
C TYR A 145 -6.35 3.40 21.99
N GLU A 146 -6.83 4.07 23.06
CA GLU A 146 -7.93 5.02 22.98
C GLU A 146 -7.60 6.21 22.07
N ASP A 147 -6.37 6.74 22.18
CA ASP A 147 -5.86 7.80 21.30
C ASP A 147 -5.77 7.32 19.84
N ALA A 148 -5.34 6.08 19.64
CA ALA A 148 -5.26 5.48 18.32
C ALA A 148 -6.66 5.28 17.73
N ARG A 149 -7.61 4.78 18.51
CA ARG A 149 -9.01 4.57 18.09
C ARG A 149 -9.67 5.88 17.67
N ALA A 150 -9.54 6.93 18.49
CA ALA A 150 -10.06 8.26 18.16
C ALA A 150 -9.46 8.82 16.86
N PHE A 151 -8.16 8.61 16.67
CA PHE A 151 -7.45 9.00 15.46
C PHE A 151 -7.99 8.23 14.23
N PHE A 152 -8.10 6.90 14.30
CA PHE A 152 -8.58 6.10 13.19
C PHE A 152 -10.04 6.35 12.83
N THR A 153 -10.91 6.65 13.81
CA THR A 153 -12.29 7.05 13.53
C THR A 153 -12.36 8.33 12.67
N ARG A 154 -11.46 9.29 12.93
CA ARG A 154 -11.36 10.50 12.11
C ARG A 154 -10.82 10.20 10.71
N ILE A 155 -9.77 9.38 10.60
CA ILE A 155 -9.21 8.98 9.30
C ILE A 155 -10.23 8.22 8.47
N GLU A 156 -10.95 7.29 9.06
CA GLU A 156 -12.01 6.51 8.42
C GLU A 156 -13.05 7.42 7.75
N LYS A 157 -13.54 8.42 8.50
CA LYS A 157 -14.51 9.39 7.99
C LYS A 157 -13.95 10.21 6.82
N ASN A 158 -12.71 10.69 6.95
CA ASN A 158 -12.05 11.47 5.89
C ASN A 158 -11.80 10.63 4.63
N LEU A 159 -11.27 9.41 4.79
CA LEU A 159 -11.04 8.49 3.68
C LEU A 159 -12.33 8.12 2.97
N SER A 160 -13.36 7.75 3.73
CA SER A 160 -14.67 7.39 3.16
C SER A 160 -15.26 8.57 2.35
N THR A 161 -15.16 9.79 2.86
CA THR A 161 -15.67 10.99 2.15
C THR A 161 -14.87 11.25 0.87
N ASN A 162 -13.54 11.21 0.93
CA ASN A 162 -12.68 11.52 -0.21
C ASN A 162 -12.74 10.42 -1.29
N LEU A 163 -12.76 9.15 -0.89
CA LEU A 163 -12.89 8.04 -1.83
C LEU A 163 -14.30 7.97 -2.45
N PHE A 164 -15.34 8.31 -1.68
CA PHE A 164 -16.69 8.41 -2.23
C PHE A 164 -16.79 9.51 -3.30
N ALA A 165 -16.11 10.64 -3.12
CA ALA A 165 -16.03 11.68 -4.14
C ALA A 165 -15.36 11.21 -5.43
N LEU A 166 -14.40 10.27 -5.32
CA LEU A 166 -13.78 9.58 -6.46
C LEU A 166 -14.68 8.53 -7.13
N GLY A 167 -15.82 8.18 -6.53
CA GLY A 167 -16.67 7.07 -6.96
C GLY A 167 -16.20 5.70 -6.43
N SER A 168 -15.26 5.66 -5.49
CA SER A 168 -14.79 4.46 -4.82
C SER A 168 -15.49 4.25 -3.49
N LYS A 169 -15.73 2.99 -3.13
CA LYS A 169 -16.21 2.62 -1.79
C LYS A 169 -15.01 2.37 -0.89
N CYS A 170 -15.13 2.76 0.38
CA CYS A 170 -14.12 2.54 1.40
C CYS A 170 -14.73 1.86 2.61
N GLU A 171 -14.21 0.69 2.97
CA GLU A 171 -14.70 -0.11 4.10
C GLU A 171 -13.56 -0.39 5.08
N PRO A 172 -13.72 -0.03 6.36
CA PRO A 172 -12.75 -0.37 7.38
C PRO A 172 -12.80 -1.87 7.65
N LEU A 173 -11.66 -2.54 7.60
CA LEU A 173 -11.57 -3.95 7.93
C LEU A 173 -11.58 -4.17 9.43
N ASN A 174 -12.35 -5.16 9.88
CA ASN A 174 -12.31 -5.66 11.24
C ASN A 174 -11.09 -6.58 11.47
N ALA A 175 -10.92 -7.08 12.69
CA ALA A 175 -9.78 -7.91 13.02
C ALA A 175 -9.77 -9.25 12.26
N THR A 176 -10.93 -9.88 12.09
CA THR A 176 -11.06 -11.14 11.38
C THR A 176 -10.68 -11.01 9.91
N ASP A 177 -11.20 -9.98 9.23
CA ASP A 177 -10.90 -9.72 7.82
C ASP A 177 -9.40 -9.43 7.61
N ARG A 178 -8.79 -8.63 8.49
CA ARG A 178 -7.36 -8.35 8.41
C ARG A 178 -6.51 -9.60 8.66
N LEU A 179 -6.88 -10.43 9.61
CA LEU A 179 -6.16 -11.68 9.88
C LEU A 179 -6.34 -12.69 8.75
N LYS A 180 -7.52 -12.72 8.08
CA LYS A 180 -7.75 -13.54 6.88
C LYS A 180 -6.75 -13.16 5.75
N ILE A 181 -6.46 -11.88 5.55
CA ILE A 181 -5.46 -11.44 4.57
C ILE A 181 -4.08 -12.03 4.88
N PHE A 182 -3.64 -11.95 6.14
CA PHE A 182 -2.36 -12.53 6.55
C PHE A 182 -2.34 -14.06 6.46
N HIS A 183 -3.43 -14.70 6.86
CA HIS A 183 -3.58 -16.16 6.73
C HIS A 183 -3.45 -16.59 5.27
N ASN A 184 -4.19 -15.97 4.36
CA ASN A 184 -4.16 -16.29 2.94
C ASN A 184 -2.79 -16.02 2.31
N PHE A 185 -2.07 -15.01 2.80
CA PHE A 185 -0.70 -14.73 2.35
C PHE A 185 0.30 -15.77 2.84
N TYR A 186 0.28 -16.12 4.12
CA TYR A 186 1.26 -17.04 4.72
C TYR A 186 0.91 -18.51 4.51
N ARG A 187 -0.35 -18.85 4.35
CA ARG A 187 -0.89 -20.20 4.16
C ARG A 187 -1.57 -20.36 2.81
N ALA A 188 -0.99 -19.77 1.76
CA ALA A 188 -1.52 -19.86 0.41
C ALA A 188 -1.74 -21.33 0.00
N GLY A 189 -2.97 -21.64 -0.44
CA GLY A 189 -3.42 -23.02 -0.72
C GLY A 189 -4.16 -23.70 0.43
N SER A 190 -4.36 -22.99 1.55
CA SER A 190 -5.13 -23.45 2.71
C SER A 190 -6.13 -22.41 3.17
N GLU A 191 -6.62 -21.60 2.25
CA GLU A 191 -7.51 -20.45 2.49
C GLU A 191 -8.81 -20.86 3.20
N GLU A 192 -9.33 -22.05 2.88
CA GLU A 192 -10.57 -22.60 3.44
C GLU A 192 -10.47 -22.96 4.94
N ASN A 193 -9.25 -23.04 5.49
CA ASN A 193 -9.01 -23.44 6.87
C ASN A 193 -8.98 -22.27 7.87
N PHE A 194 -9.30 -21.06 7.44
CA PHE A 194 -9.33 -19.91 8.34
C PHE A 194 -10.62 -19.90 9.17
N ASN A 195 -10.51 -20.33 10.42
CA ASN A 195 -11.59 -20.26 11.41
C ASN A 195 -11.07 -19.59 12.68
N LEU A 196 -11.36 -18.30 12.84
CA LEU A 196 -10.91 -17.50 13.98
C LEU A 196 -12.05 -17.31 14.98
N ASP A 197 -11.87 -17.82 16.18
CA ASP A 197 -12.75 -17.56 17.32
C ASP A 197 -12.01 -16.73 18.38
N PHE A 198 -12.42 -15.45 18.51
CA PHE A 198 -11.85 -14.54 19.50
C PHE A 198 -12.16 -14.93 20.95
N GLU A 199 -13.24 -15.66 21.22
CA GLU A 199 -13.57 -16.10 22.57
C GLU A 199 -12.66 -17.24 23.00
N LEU A 200 -12.37 -18.16 22.08
CA LEU A 200 -11.39 -19.21 22.31
C LEU A 200 -9.99 -18.63 22.54
N LEU A 201 -9.57 -17.63 21.75
CA LEU A 201 -8.30 -16.94 21.93
C LEU A 201 -8.15 -16.35 23.33
N GLN A 202 -9.16 -15.64 23.82
CA GLN A 202 -9.14 -15.01 25.14
C GLN A 202 -9.16 -16.04 26.29
N ASN A 203 -9.96 -17.09 26.14
CA ASN A 203 -10.17 -18.07 27.22
C ASN A 203 -9.03 -19.07 27.34
N GLN A 204 -8.37 -19.40 26.23
CA GLN A 204 -7.34 -20.45 26.18
C GLN A 204 -5.91 -19.89 26.13
N GLY A 205 -5.76 -18.55 25.99
CA GLY A 205 -4.44 -17.91 25.97
C GLY A 205 -3.62 -18.19 24.70
N TYR A 206 -4.27 -18.58 23.61
CA TYR A 206 -3.60 -18.74 22.31
C TYR A 206 -3.13 -17.39 21.74
N ASP A 207 -1.98 -17.41 21.08
CA ASP A 207 -1.48 -16.26 20.36
C ASP A 207 -2.22 -16.13 19.01
N VAL A 208 -2.72 -14.93 18.70
CA VAL A 208 -3.34 -14.63 17.40
C VAL A 208 -2.42 -15.01 16.23
N ARG A 209 -1.09 -14.91 16.43
CA ARG A 209 -0.10 -15.28 15.43
C ARG A 209 -0.11 -16.77 15.07
N ASP A 210 -0.58 -17.64 15.94
CA ASP A 210 -0.67 -19.08 15.67
C ASP A 210 -1.68 -19.39 14.56
N TYR A 211 -2.72 -18.57 14.41
CA TYR A 211 -3.72 -18.71 13.35
C TYR A 211 -3.23 -18.28 11.97
N ILE A 212 -2.27 -17.38 11.89
CA ILE A 212 -1.78 -16.83 10.64
C ILE A 212 -0.36 -17.29 10.28
N SER A 213 0.40 -17.81 11.26
CA SER A 213 1.77 -18.27 11.02
C SER A 213 1.79 -19.47 10.07
N PRO A 214 2.71 -19.51 9.10
CA PRO A 214 2.96 -20.72 8.31
C PRO A 214 3.64 -21.78 9.18
N ASP A 215 3.57 -23.03 8.74
CA ASP A 215 4.19 -24.15 9.46
C ASP A 215 5.72 -24.13 9.34
N SER A 216 6.24 -23.58 8.21
CA SER A 216 7.67 -23.43 7.98
C SER A 216 8.00 -22.16 7.21
N MET A 217 9.16 -21.58 7.52
CA MET A 217 9.80 -20.50 6.75
C MET A 217 11.29 -20.79 6.64
N ASP A 218 11.77 -20.98 5.41
CA ASP A 218 13.17 -21.19 5.10
C ASP A 218 13.69 -19.99 4.30
N PHE A 219 14.76 -19.37 4.78
CA PHE A 219 15.35 -18.17 4.15
C PHE A 219 16.66 -18.55 3.45
N ASN A 220 16.70 -18.34 2.15
CA ASN A 220 17.89 -18.47 1.31
C ASN A 220 18.33 -17.10 0.78
N SER A 221 19.49 -17.05 0.14
CA SER A 221 20.05 -15.79 -0.41
C SER A 221 19.17 -15.14 -1.47
N ASP A 222 18.52 -15.92 -2.32
CA ASP A 222 17.80 -15.44 -3.50
C ASP A 222 16.29 -15.62 -3.44
N TYR A 223 15.81 -16.47 -2.55
CA TYR A 223 14.39 -16.79 -2.36
C TYR A 223 14.13 -17.22 -0.92
N MET A 224 12.87 -17.24 -0.55
CA MET A 224 12.39 -17.88 0.68
C MET A 224 11.36 -18.96 0.34
N MET A 225 11.23 -19.95 1.21
CA MET A 225 10.16 -20.94 1.13
C MET A 225 9.21 -20.73 2.30
N ILE A 226 7.93 -20.59 2.01
CA ILE A 226 6.86 -20.50 3.00
C ILE A 226 5.91 -21.65 2.75
N ASN A 227 5.75 -22.57 3.70
CA ASN A 227 4.96 -23.79 3.54
C ASN A 227 5.29 -24.58 2.25
N GLY A 228 6.58 -24.67 1.89
CA GLY A 228 7.01 -25.36 0.68
C GLY A 228 6.78 -24.58 -0.64
N GLN A 229 6.21 -23.38 -0.59
CA GLN A 229 6.04 -22.51 -1.76
C GLN A 229 7.21 -21.53 -1.88
N TYR A 230 7.74 -21.38 -3.09
CA TYR A 230 8.80 -20.42 -3.39
C TYR A 230 8.27 -19.00 -3.42
N CYS A 231 8.87 -18.14 -2.61
CA CYS A 231 8.55 -16.72 -2.52
C CYS A 231 9.79 -15.88 -2.76
N ARG A 232 9.62 -14.71 -3.35
CA ARG A 232 10.69 -13.74 -3.55
C ARG A 232 10.17 -12.33 -3.28
N THR A 233 10.94 -11.56 -2.50
CA THR A 233 10.70 -10.13 -2.33
C THR A 233 11.54 -9.36 -3.34
N VAL A 234 10.89 -8.48 -4.10
CA VAL A 234 11.52 -7.59 -5.06
C VAL A 234 11.23 -6.16 -4.63
N PHE A 235 12.19 -5.27 -4.77
CA PHE A 235 12.00 -3.85 -4.46
C PHE A 235 12.67 -2.97 -5.52
N LEU A 236 12.09 -1.79 -5.73
CA LEU A 236 12.66 -0.81 -6.64
C LEU A 236 13.86 -0.15 -5.95
N ARG A 237 15.06 -0.47 -6.42
CA ARG A 237 16.32 -0.03 -5.82
C ARG A 237 16.67 1.41 -6.20
N ASN A 238 16.51 1.74 -7.47
CA ASN A 238 16.82 3.06 -8.00
C ASN A 238 15.58 3.61 -8.69
N TYR A 239 15.14 4.77 -8.27
CA TYR A 239 14.09 5.51 -8.95
C TYR A 239 14.72 6.30 -10.09
N GLY A 240 14.21 6.11 -11.31
CA GLY A 240 14.49 7.02 -12.41
C GLY A 240 13.83 8.38 -12.17
N THR A 241 14.10 9.33 -13.02
CA THR A 241 13.41 10.64 -13.01
C THR A 241 11.92 10.51 -13.31
N PHE A 242 11.55 9.45 -14.00
CA PHE A 242 10.18 9.11 -14.38
C PHE A 242 9.94 7.61 -14.20
N VAL A 243 8.77 7.26 -13.69
CA VAL A 243 8.26 5.87 -13.60
C VAL A 243 6.89 5.86 -14.26
N ASP A 244 6.73 5.00 -15.27
CA ASP A 244 5.46 4.85 -15.99
C ASP A 244 4.45 4.05 -15.15
N ASP A 245 3.18 4.46 -15.19
CA ASP A 245 2.05 3.77 -14.54
C ASP A 245 1.90 2.33 -15.02
N ASN A 246 2.32 2.03 -16.24
CA ASN A 246 2.27 0.70 -16.83
C ASN A 246 3.01 -0.35 -16.01
N ILE A 247 4.07 0.02 -15.29
CA ILE A 247 4.83 -0.92 -14.44
C ILE A 247 3.92 -1.53 -13.37
N ILE A 248 3.06 -0.73 -12.73
CA ILE A 248 2.12 -1.22 -11.71
C ILE A 248 1.11 -2.15 -12.36
N THR A 249 0.57 -1.77 -13.51
CA THR A 249 -0.41 -2.57 -14.26
C THR A 249 0.20 -3.90 -14.72
N GLU A 250 1.41 -3.88 -15.27
CA GLU A 250 2.13 -5.10 -15.71
C GLU A 250 2.42 -6.03 -14.54
N LEU A 251 2.92 -5.51 -13.41
CA LEU A 251 3.19 -6.31 -12.22
C LEU A 251 1.91 -6.92 -11.64
N THR A 252 0.84 -6.14 -11.56
CA THR A 252 -0.42 -6.60 -10.96
C THR A 252 -1.28 -7.45 -11.90
N SER A 253 -0.99 -7.46 -13.19
CA SER A 253 -1.63 -8.35 -14.17
C SER A 253 -1.09 -9.79 -14.16
N ILE A 254 0.00 -10.04 -13.43
CA ILE A 254 0.57 -11.39 -13.29
C ILE A 254 -0.45 -12.30 -12.60
N ASN A 255 -0.80 -13.41 -13.27
CA ASN A 255 -1.74 -14.41 -12.75
C ASN A 255 -1.10 -15.32 -11.69
N LYS A 256 -0.59 -14.73 -10.62
CA LYS A 256 0.05 -15.39 -9.46
C LYS A 256 -0.28 -14.63 -8.19
N ASN A 257 -0.13 -15.28 -7.04
CA ASN A 257 -0.18 -14.60 -5.75
C ASN A 257 0.92 -13.55 -5.70
N LEU A 258 0.54 -12.30 -5.53
CA LEU A 258 1.43 -11.15 -5.51
C LEU A 258 0.90 -10.09 -4.55
N MET A 259 1.78 -9.52 -3.74
CA MET A 259 1.46 -8.38 -2.91
C MET A 259 2.39 -7.23 -3.26
N LEU A 260 1.85 -6.22 -3.95
CA LEU A 260 2.56 -4.97 -4.24
C LEU A 260 2.25 -3.96 -3.14
N SER A 261 3.28 -3.35 -2.55
CA SER A 261 3.11 -2.33 -1.52
C SER A 261 3.86 -1.05 -1.89
N ILE A 262 3.19 0.08 -1.72
CA ILE A 262 3.73 1.42 -1.92
C ILE A 262 3.55 2.20 -0.61
N ASP A 263 4.64 2.63 0.01
CA ASP A 263 4.61 3.38 1.25
C ASP A 263 4.66 4.88 0.98
N PHE A 264 3.69 5.61 1.51
CA PHE A 264 3.62 7.07 1.51
C PHE A 264 3.95 7.58 2.91
N ILE A 265 4.96 8.40 3.00
CA ILE A 265 5.39 9.02 4.25
C ILE A 265 5.27 10.54 4.09
N PRO A 266 4.18 11.17 4.59
CA PRO A 266 4.04 12.61 4.54
C PRO A 266 5.17 13.32 5.28
N ILE A 267 5.83 14.24 4.60
CA ILE A 267 6.91 15.07 5.15
C ILE A 267 6.36 16.47 5.40
N PRO A 268 6.69 17.13 6.52
CA PRO A 268 6.35 18.52 6.75
C PRO A 268 6.83 19.39 5.59
N VAL A 269 5.98 20.32 5.13
CA VAL A 269 6.28 21.17 3.97
C VAL A 269 7.59 21.95 4.13
N ASP A 270 7.88 22.43 5.36
CA ASP A 270 9.14 23.13 5.66
C ASP A 270 10.38 22.23 5.50
N GLU A 271 10.26 20.93 5.83
CA GLU A 271 11.33 19.95 5.60
C GLU A 271 11.43 19.62 4.11
N ALA A 272 10.30 19.42 3.42
CA ALA A 272 10.26 19.14 2.00
C ALA A 272 10.89 20.29 1.18
N ASN A 273 10.53 21.54 1.47
CA ASN A 273 11.15 22.71 0.83
C ASN A 273 12.66 22.79 1.06
N LYS A 274 13.11 22.52 2.29
CA LYS A 274 14.56 22.50 2.59
C LYS A 274 15.29 21.39 1.85
N ASP A 275 14.69 20.22 1.74
CA ASP A 275 15.30 19.10 1.03
C ASP A 275 15.39 19.39 -0.47
N VAL A 276 14.32 19.95 -1.07
CA VAL A 276 14.30 20.38 -2.48
C VAL A 276 15.32 21.48 -2.73
N ASP A 277 15.39 22.51 -1.87
CA ASP A 277 16.38 23.57 -2.00
C ASP A 277 17.83 23.07 -1.88
N ASN A 278 18.09 22.11 -0.97
CA ASN A 278 19.41 21.47 -0.85
C ASN A 278 19.79 20.68 -2.10
N ILE A 279 18.84 19.94 -2.70
CA ILE A 279 19.07 19.20 -3.95
C ILE A 279 19.33 20.18 -5.09
N LEU A 280 18.54 21.25 -5.19
CA LEU A 280 18.71 22.29 -6.21
C LEU A 280 20.10 22.95 -6.12
N LEU A 281 20.53 23.34 -4.92
CA LEU A 281 21.87 23.89 -4.67
C LEU A 281 22.97 22.89 -5.08
N GLY A 282 22.78 21.60 -4.82
CA GLY A 282 23.71 20.55 -5.27
C GLY A 282 23.85 20.52 -6.78
N VAL A 283 22.73 20.47 -7.52
CA VAL A 283 22.73 20.46 -8.99
C VAL A 283 23.32 21.74 -9.58
N GLN A 284 23.01 22.90 -9.00
CA GLN A 284 23.60 24.18 -9.41
C GLN A 284 25.11 24.23 -9.18
N SER A 285 25.60 23.68 -8.08
CA SER A 285 27.02 23.54 -7.77
C SER A 285 27.72 22.64 -8.79
N ASP A 286 27.09 21.50 -9.12
CA ASP A 286 27.63 20.55 -10.10
C ASP A 286 27.66 21.18 -11.51
N LYS A 287 26.62 21.94 -11.89
CA LYS A 287 26.58 22.69 -13.14
C LYS A 287 27.68 23.77 -13.19
N ALA A 288 27.88 24.52 -12.10
CA ALA A 288 28.94 25.51 -12.03
C ALA A 288 30.34 24.87 -12.12
N ASN A 289 30.54 23.71 -11.47
CA ASN A 289 31.79 22.96 -11.54
C ASN A 289 32.03 22.39 -12.94
N PHE A 290 31.00 21.89 -13.61
CA PHE A 290 31.06 21.41 -14.97
C PHE A 290 31.46 22.55 -15.94
N ASN A 291 30.80 23.69 -15.86
CA ASN A 291 31.12 24.86 -16.69
C ASN A 291 32.55 25.38 -16.46
N ARG A 292 33.06 25.36 -15.21
CA ARG A 292 34.45 25.73 -14.92
C ARG A 292 35.44 24.73 -15.58
N ARG A 293 35.17 23.43 -15.51
CA ARG A 293 36.01 22.39 -16.15
C ARG A 293 35.95 22.51 -17.67
N GLN A 294 34.82 22.80 -18.25
CA GLN A 294 34.64 23.02 -19.68
C GLN A 294 35.42 24.24 -20.17
N ALA A 295 35.41 25.33 -19.39
CA ALA A 295 36.19 26.54 -19.70
C ALA A 295 37.71 26.33 -19.64
N GLN A 296 38.18 25.38 -18.81
CA GLN A 296 39.59 25.02 -18.68
C GLN A 296 40.08 24.03 -19.76
N ASN A 297 39.18 23.14 -20.24
CA ASN A 297 39.49 22.13 -21.24
C ASN A 297 38.67 22.36 -22.51
N GLN A 298 39.30 22.91 -23.55
CA GLN A 298 38.63 23.22 -24.84
C GLN A 298 38.06 22.04 -25.63
N ASN A 299 38.11 20.79 -25.11
CA ASN A 299 37.80 19.58 -25.87
C ASN A 299 36.69 18.68 -25.26
N TYR A 300 35.87 19.14 -24.33
CA TYR A 300 34.75 18.37 -23.83
C TYR A 300 33.43 18.80 -24.49
N GLY A 301 33.06 18.10 -25.57
CA GLY A 301 31.76 18.22 -26.24
C GLY A 301 30.59 17.49 -25.49
N ALA A 302 30.76 17.20 -24.20
CA ALA A 302 29.66 16.67 -23.41
C ALA A 302 28.63 17.77 -23.08
N THR A 303 27.42 17.54 -23.47
CA THR A 303 26.29 18.45 -23.25
C THR A 303 25.93 18.52 -21.76
N ASN A 304 25.76 19.74 -21.25
CA ASN A 304 25.23 20.04 -19.92
C ASN A 304 23.72 19.67 -19.78
N TYR A 305 23.20 18.96 -20.78
CA TYR A 305 21.76 18.64 -20.96
C TYR A 305 21.17 17.91 -19.75
N ASP A 306 21.88 16.91 -19.23
CA ASP A 306 21.36 16.12 -18.07
C ASP A 306 21.25 16.96 -16.79
N LEU A 307 22.19 17.88 -16.57
CA LEU A 307 22.14 18.77 -15.40
C LEU A 307 21.06 19.86 -15.55
N GLU A 308 20.85 20.35 -16.78
CA GLU A 308 19.78 21.32 -17.09
C GLU A 308 18.39 20.67 -16.97
N GLN A 309 18.27 19.46 -17.45
CA GLN A 309 17.03 18.68 -17.31
C GLN A 309 16.73 18.40 -15.83
N ARG A 310 17.70 17.97 -15.05
CA ARG A 310 17.56 17.76 -13.61
C ARG A 310 17.19 19.05 -12.86
N GLU A 311 17.83 20.17 -13.18
CA GLU A 311 17.50 21.46 -12.57
C GLU A 311 16.04 21.85 -12.84
N LYS A 312 15.57 21.66 -14.09
CA LYS A 312 14.19 21.93 -14.49
C LYS A 312 13.20 21.04 -13.73
N GLU A 313 13.45 19.74 -13.63
CA GLU A 313 12.63 18.79 -12.89
C GLU A 313 12.53 19.15 -11.40
N ILE A 314 13.64 19.55 -10.77
CA ILE A 314 13.64 19.96 -9.37
C ILE A 314 12.85 21.26 -9.15
N LEU A 315 12.94 22.21 -10.10
CA LEU A 315 12.14 23.43 -10.04
C LEU A 315 10.64 23.14 -10.19
N GLU A 316 10.26 22.18 -11.03
CA GLU A 316 8.87 21.73 -11.15
C GLU A 316 8.38 21.09 -9.83
N ILE A 317 9.18 20.24 -9.20
CA ILE A 317 8.89 19.67 -7.87
C ILE A 317 8.74 20.77 -6.82
N ARG A 318 9.65 21.75 -6.80
CA ARG A 318 9.59 22.91 -5.89
C ARG A 318 8.28 23.67 -6.02
N ASN A 319 7.88 23.94 -7.26
CA ASN A 319 6.62 24.61 -7.54
C ASN A 319 5.41 23.79 -7.11
N ALA A 320 5.44 22.47 -7.32
CA ALA A 320 4.39 21.56 -6.88
C ALA A 320 4.26 21.52 -5.34
N VAL A 321 5.36 21.45 -4.61
CA VAL A 321 5.37 21.51 -3.13
C VAL A 321 4.80 22.83 -2.63
N SER A 322 5.18 23.96 -3.25
CA SER A 322 4.66 25.28 -2.89
C SER A 322 3.17 25.43 -3.21
N TYR A 323 2.69 24.85 -4.32
CA TYR A 323 1.28 24.90 -4.72
C TYR A 323 0.39 24.06 -3.79
N THR A 324 0.83 22.89 -3.36
CA THR A 324 0.08 22.06 -2.40
C THR A 324 -0.06 22.76 -1.04
N HIS A 325 0.95 23.52 -0.63
CA HIS A 325 0.91 24.32 0.60
C HIS A 325 -0.10 25.47 0.53
N LEU A 326 -0.10 26.23 -0.57
CA LEU A 326 -1.03 27.35 -0.76
C LEU A 326 -2.49 26.88 -0.73
N ARG A 327 -2.82 25.74 -1.33
CA ARG A 327 -4.16 25.18 -1.28
C ARG A 327 -4.57 24.62 0.09
N ALA A 328 -3.64 24.15 0.89
CA ALA A 328 -3.91 23.68 2.26
C ALA A 328 -4.27 24.84 3.23
N HIS A 329 -3.85 26.07 2.88
CA HIS A 329 -4.20 27.29 3.64
C HIS A 329 -5.40 28.06 3.10
N GLU A 330 -5.86 27.76 1.89
CA GLU A 330 -7.13 28.28 1.36
C GLU A 330 -8.29 27.45 1.94
N THR A 331 -8.51 27.52 3.25
CA THR A 331 -9.76 27.09 3.86
C THR A 331 -10.88 28.09 3.51
N PRO A 332 -12.14 27.62 3.40
CA PRO A 332 -13.25 28.32 2.76
C PRO A 332 -13.84 29.48 3.57
N GLU A 333 -13.04 30.33 4.17
CA GLU A 333 -13.55 31.54 4.85
C GLU A 333 -13.81 32.73 3.90
N HIS A 334 -13.57 32.59 2.60
CA HIS A 334 -13.81 33.62 1.59
C HIS A 334 -14.87 33.29 0.54
N LEU A 335 -15.76 32.31 0.84
CA LEU A 335 -16.97 32.07 0.05
C LEU A 335 -18.21 32.30 0.92
N VAL A 336 -18.49 33.55 1.26
CA VAL A 336 -19.79 34.06 1.66
C VAL A 336 -20.17 35.13 0.70
#